data_cfdcac64db454f8485b6bbfd4b46ffa6
#
_entry.id   cfdcac64db454f8485b6bbfd4b46ffa6
#
_cell.length_a   1.000
_cell.length_b   1.000
_cell.length_c   1.000
_cell.angle_alpha   90.00
_cell.angle_beta   90.00
_cell.angle_gamma   90.00
#
_symmetry.space_group_name_H-M   'P 1'
#
loop_
_entity.id
_entity.type
_entity.pdbx_description
1 polymer ?
#
loop_
_entity_poly.entity_id
_entity_poly.type
_entity_poly.pdbx_seq_one_letter_code
_entity_poly.pdbx_strand_id
1 'polypeptide(L)'
;MQIMDMTALELGRKIKEKEVSVKEAVQASLDTIEAKEEALHSFVTVDAERALARADEVQKGIEDGTYTGPLAGVPAAVKDNICTENLLTTCSSKILYNFVPPYSAQAVCNLNAAGGVILGKTNMDEFAMGSTTETSAYGVTRNPWNLGHVPGGSSGGSCAAVAACEAPYALGSDTGGSIRQPGSFCGVTGLKPTYGTVSRYGLIAYGSSLDQIGPIAKDISDCAAILEMLTSYDKKDSTSVKRTDCDFTSALVDDVKGMRIGIPSDYLSAGLDEEVKAAILKAADVLKQKGAIVEEFQLSLVEYAIPAYYVIASAEASSNLARFDGVKYGYRAKEYNGLHGMYKKSRSEGFGEEVKRRIMLGSFVLSSGYYDAYYLKALRTKALIKQSFDRAFEKYDVILGPVAPMTAPKLGESLLDPLKMYLGDMYTISVNLAGLPGVSVPCGVDSKGLPIGVQLIGDCFKEKTIIRAAYAYEQARGKWQAPPCTAAASGKVVE
;
A
#
# COMPACT_ATOMS: atom_id res chain seq x y z
N MET A 1 -15.74 -19.23 14.75
CA MET A 1 -15.00 -18.24 13.94
C MET A 1 -13.54 -18.67 13.98
N GLN A 2 -12.92 -18.84 12.83
CA GLN A 2 -11.49 -19.20 12.79
C GLN A 2 -10.65 -17.98 13.21
N ILE A 3 -9.48 -18.22 13.82
CA ILE A 3 -8.58 -17.14 14.29
C ILE A 3 -8.30 -16.13 13.17
N MET A 4 -8.03 -16.62 11.97
CA MET A 4 -7.67 -15.79 10.82
C MET A 4 -8.84 -15.03 10.17
N ASP A 5 -10.10 -15.31 10.55
CA ASP A 5 -11.26 -14.52 10.11
C ASP A 5 -11.42 -13.22 10.90
N MET A 6 -10.81 -13.13 12.09
CA MET A 6 -10.88 -11.94 12.96
C MET A 6 -10.19 -10.72 12.33
N THR A 7 -10.62 -9.53 12.71
CA THR A 7 -9.87 -8.30 12.47
C THR A 7 -8.64 -8.26 13.38
N ALA A 8 -7.68 -7.37 13.10
CA ALA A 8 -6.48 -7.27 13.93
C ALA A 8 -6.80 -6.83 15.36
N LEU A 9 -7.72 -5.88 15.53
CA LEU A 9 -8.17 -5.42 16.85
C LEU A 9 -8.97 -6.49 17.58
N GLU A 10 -9.81 -7.26 16.88
CA GLU A 10 -10.56 -8.37 17.48
C GLU A 10 -9.62 -9.47 17.98
N LEU A 11 -8.61 -9.84 17.17
CA LEU A 11 -7.60 -10.82 17.56
C LEU A 11 -6.76 -10.31 18.74
N GLY A 12 -6.32 -9.05 18.71
CA GLY A 12 -5.55 -8.45 19.81
C GLY A 12 -6.33 -8.40 21.13
N ARG A 13 -7.65 -8.16 21.07
CA ARG A 13 -8.55 -8.25 22.22
C ARG A 13 -8.60 -9.68 22.77
N LYS A 14 -8.79 -10.69 21.90
CA LYS A 14 -8.83 -12.12 22.29
C LYS A 14 -7.51 -12.59 22.91
N ILE A 15 -6.38 -12.09 22.42
CA ILE A 15 -5.05 -12.38 23.00
C ILE A 15 -4.97 -11.80 24.42
N LYS A 16 -5.40 -10.56 24.64
CA LYS A 16 -5.41 -9.93 25.96
C LYS A 16 -6.35 -10.60 26.94
N GLU A 17 -7.49 -11.07 26.47
CA GLU A 17 -8.48 -11.83 27.26
C GLU A 17 -8.02 -13.28 27.52
N LYS A 18 -6.86 -13.70 26.98
CA LYS A 18 -6.28 -15.05 27.09
C LYS A 18 -7.16 -16.14 26.45
N GLU A 19 -8.03 -15.77 25.52
CA GLU A 19 -8.84 -16.70 24.74
C GLU A 19 -8.04 -17.31 23.57
N VAL A 20 -7.00 -16.59 23.09
CA VAL A 20 -6.05 -17.02 22.07
C VAL A 20 -4.66 -16.66 22.56
N SER A 21 -3.70 -17.57 22.50
CA SER A 21 -2.29 -17.23 22.76
C SER A 21 -1.64 -16.60 21.52
N VAL A 22 -0.57 -15.83 21.73
CA VAL A 22 0.21 -15.25 20.61
C VAL A 22 0.73 -16.35 19.69
N LYS A 23 1.17 -17.48 20.28
CA LYS A 23 1.67 -18.62 19.50
C LYS A 23 0.59 -19.26 18.63
N GLU A 24 -0.64 -19.43 19.13
CA GLU A 24 -1.77 -19.92 18.34
C GLU A 24 -2.11 -18.96 17.19
N ALA A 25 -2.09 -17.65 17.42
CA ALA A 25 -2.34 -16.67 16.39
C ALA A 25 -1.26 -16.70 15.28
N VAL A 26 0.01 -16.80 15.65
CA VAL A 26 1.14 -16.90 14.70
C VAL A 26 1.08 -18.23 13.95
N GLN A 27 0.83 -19.35 14.64
CA GLN A 27 0.73 -20.66 14.01
C GLN A 27 -0.43 -20.70 13.00
N ALA A 28 -1.61 -20.17 13.37
CA ALA A 28 -2.74 -20.10 12.45
C ALA A 28 -2.44 -19.29 11.17
N SER A 29 -1.63 -18.22 11.28
CA SER A 29 -1.15 -17.47 10.12
C SER A 29 -0.21 -18.32 9.26
N LEU A 30 0.77 -18.98 9.89
CA LEU A 30 1.76 -19.82 9.18
C LEU A 30 1.09 -21.00 8.48
N ASP A 31 0.13 -21.68 9.13
CA ASP A 31 -0.64 -22.76 8.54
C ASP A 31 -1.47 -22.26 7.33
N THR A 32 -2.03 -21.05 7.42
CA THR A 32 -2.78 -20.44 6.32
C THR A 32 -1.87 -20.09 5.14
N ILE A 33 -0.67 -19.57 5.42
CA ILE A 33 0.36 -19.27 4.39
C ILE A 33 0.75 -20.59 3.72
N GLU A 34 1.12 -21.64 4.47
CA GLU A 34 1.50 -22.93 3.91
C GLU A 34 0.43 -23.52 2.98
N ALA A 35 -0.83 -23.36 3.35
CA ALA A 35 -1.95 -23.87 2.56
C ALA A 35 -2.25 -23.10 1.27
N LYS A 36 -1.84 -21.82 1.16
CA LYS A 36 -2.27 -20.93 0.07
C LYS A 36 -1.13 -20.34 -0.76
N GLU A 37 0.07 -20.28 -0.22
CA GLU A 37 1.19 -19.56 -0.84
C GLU A 37 1.56 -20.10 -2.22
N GLU A 38 1.46 -21.41 -2.45
CA GLU A 38 1.69 -22.01 -3.78
C GLU A 38 0.78 -21.42 -4.86
N ALA A 39 -0.47 -21.09 -4.50
CA ALA A 39 -1.45 -20.51 -5.43
C ALA A 39 -1.35 -18.98 -5.52
N LEU A 40 -1.01 -18.29 -4.43
CA LEU A 40 -1.12 -16.83 -4.32
C LEU A 40 0.21 -16.09 -4.55
N HIS A 41 1.33 -16.65 -4.08
CA HIS A 41 2.63 -15.97 -4.09
C HIS A 41 2.59 -14.59 -3.40
N SER A 42 1.98 -14.52 -2.21
CA SER A 42 1.84 -13.28 -1.43
C SER A 42 3.14 -12.88 -0.75
N PHE A 43 4.01 -13.86 -0.43
CA PHE A 43 5.28 -13.65 0.25
C PHE A 43 6.48 -13.92 -0.66
N VAL A 44 7.57 -13.20 -0.41
CA VAL A 44 8.91 -13.49 -0.95
C VAL A 44 9.71 -14.32 0.07
N THR A 45 9.51 -14.01 1.36
CA THR A 45 10.19 -14.67 2.46
C THR A 45 9.23 -14.84 3.62
N VAL A 46 9.11 -16.07 4.14
CA VAL A 46 8.43 -16.41 5.40
C VAL A 46 9.48 -16.83 6.40
N ASP A 47 9.44 -16.26 7.61
CA ASP A 47 10.40 -16.58 8.69
C ASP A 47 9.65 -17.17 9.89
N ALA A 48 9.20 -18.41 9.73
CA ALA A 48 8.38 -19.12 10.72
C ALA A 48 9.09 -19.30 12.07
N GLU A 49 10.39 -19.63 12.04
CA GLU A 49 11.18 -19.84 13.26
C GLU A 49 11.28 -18.57 14.10
N ARG A 50 11.61 -17.44 13.44
CA ARG A 50 11.70 -16.14 14.09
C ARG A 50 10.33 -15.66 14.59
N ALA A 51 9.26 -15.87 13.82
CA ALA A 51 7.92 -15.48 14.20
C ALA A 51 7.45 -16.23 15.46
N LEU A 52 7.67 -17.54 15.52
CA LEU A 52 7.33 -18.36 16.70
C LEU A 52 8.18 -18.00 17.92
N ALA A 53 9.48 -17.79 17.76
CA ALA A 53 10.34 -17.33 18.86
C ALA A 53 9.89 -15.96 19.39
N ARG A 54 9.55 -15.03 18.49
CA ARG A 54 9.00 -13.73 18.88
C ARG A 54 7.63 -13.84 19.55
N ALA A 55 6.79 -14.78 19.14
CA ALA A 55 5.50 -15.04 19.77
C ALA A 55 5.65 -15.41 21.25
N ASP A 56 6.60 -16.29 21.58
CA ASP A 56 6.89 -16.69 22.98
C ASP A 56 7.42 -15.51 23.82
N GLU A 57 8.22 -14.61 23.21
CA GLU A 57 8.72 -13.39 23.86
C GLU A 57 7.58 -12.40 24.12
N VAL A 58 6.75 -12.16 23.10
CA VAL A 58 5.64 -11.20 23.19
C VAL A 58 4.56 -11.67 24.15
N GLN A 59 4.28 -12.98 24.19
CA GLN A 59 3.35 -13.55 25.16
C GLN A 59 3.76 -13.22 26.61
N LYS A 60 5.04 -13.41 26.94
CA LYS A 60 5.59 -13.03 28.27
C LYS A 60 5.47 -11.52 28.53
N GLY A 61 5.78 -10.68 27.51
CA GLY A 61 5.68 -9.23 27.63
C GLY A 61 4.24 -8.72 27.77
N ILE A 62 3.23 -9.47 27.29
CA ILE A 62 1.82 -9.17 27.55
C ILE A 62 1.48 -9.55 29.01
N GLU A 63 1.96 -10.69 29.49
CA GLU A 63 1.69 -11.19 30.84
C GLU A 63 2.34 -10.32 31.93
N ASP A 64 3.52 -9.77 31.70
CA ASP A 64 4.23 -8.89 32.63
C ASP A 64 3.88 -7.39 32.46
N GLY A 65 3.04 -7.04 31.48
CA GLY A 65 2.57 -5.70 31.22
C GLY A 65 3.53 -4.81 30.39
N THR A 66 4.57 -5.38 29.78
CA THR A 66 5.47 -4.69 28.86
C THR A 66 4.74 -4.26 27.59
N TYR A 67 3.91 -5.14 27.02
CA TYR A 67 3.11 -4.88 25.83
C TYR A 67 1.63 -4.74 26.19
N THR A 68 1.14 -3.49 26.22
CA THR A 68 -0.25 -3.16 26.59
C THR A 68 -1.11 -2.67 25.42
N GLY A 69 -0.50 -2.40 24.26
CA GLY A 69 -1.17 -1.87 23.06
C GLY A 69 -2.23 -2.82 22.49
N PRO A 70 -3.22 -2.31 21.72
CA PRO A 70 -4.32 -3.13 21.19
C PRO A 70 -3.89 -4.17 20.15
N LEU A 71 -2.71 -4.01 19.54
CA LEU A 71 -2.14 -4.90 18.52
C LEU A 71 -1.01 -5.79 19.05
N ALA A 72 -0.77 -5.82 20.38
CA ALA A 72 0.25 -6.67 20.96
C ALA A 72 -0.07 -8.16 20.70
N GLY A 73 0.89 -8.90 20.16
CA GLY A 73 0.78 -10.31 19.79
C GLY A 73 0.09 -10.59 18.45
N VAL A 74 -0.42 -9.57 17.76
CA VAL A 74 -1.08 -9.76 16.46
C VAL A 74 -0.04 -9.94 15.36
N PRO A 75 -0.12 -11.01 14.54
CA PRO A 75 0.80 -11.25 13.43
C PRO A 75 0.67 -10.21 12.31
N ALA A 76 1.79 -9.85 11.68
CA ALA A 76 1.87 -8.85 10.64
C ALA A 76 2.71 -9.31 9.45
N ALA A 77 2.31 -8.91 8.24
CA ALA A 77 3.15 -9.02 7.05
C ALA A 77 3.77 -7.66 6.69
N VAL A 78 4.99 -7.67 6.14
CA VAL A 78 5.73 -6.43 5.85
C VAL A 78 6.18 -6.43 4.39
N LYS A 79 5.83 -5.39 3.63
CA LYS A 79 6.24 -5.26 2.23
C LYS A 79 7.76 -5.34 2.08
N ASP A 80 8.23 -5.98 1.02
CA ASP A 80 9.64 -6.34 0.83
C ASP A 80 10.58 -5.17 0.52
N ASN A 81 10.10 -3.94 0.48
CA ASN A 81 10.92 -2.73 0.44
C ASN A 81 11.08 -2.02 1.78
N ILE A 82 10.51 -2.55 2.86
CA ILE A 82 10.64 -2.01 4.22
C ILE A 82 11.73 -2.82 4.94
N CYS A 83 12.88 -2.21 5.21
CA CYS A 83 14.02 -2.87 5.85
C CYS A 83 13.62 -3.45 7.20
N THR A 84 13.92 -4.74 7.38
CA THR A 84 13.72 -5.49 8.61
C THR A 84 15.04 -6.13 9.00
N GLU A 85 15.59 -5.74 10.13
CA GLU A 85 16.90 -6.19 10.58
C GLU A 85 16.97 -7.72 10.64
N ASN A 86 18.05 -8.29 10.11
CA ASN A 86 18.31 -9.73 10.03
C ASN A 86 17.25 -10.54 9.26
N LEU A 87 16.43 -9.89 8.42
CA LEU A 87 15.45 -10.56 7.55
C LEU A 87 15.67 -10.11 6.10
N LEU A 88 15.81 -11.07 5.19
CA LEU A 88 16.02 -10.82 3.77
C LEU A 88 15.03 -9.77 3.25
N THR A 89 15.53 -8.73 2.56
CA THR A 89 14.74 -7.61 2.03
C THR A 89 15.22 -7.31 0.62
N THR A 90 14.46 -7.72 -0.39
CA THR A 90 14.91 -7.76 -1.79
C THR A 90 14.28 -6.73 -2.70
N CYS A 91 13.23 -6.03 -2.25
CA CYS A 91 12.36 -5.22 -3.13
C CYS A 91 11.81 -6.02 -4.31
N SER A 92 11.62 -7.33 -4.15
CA SER A 92 11.23 -8.25 -5.21
C SER A 92 12.14 -8.17 -6.45
N SER A 93 13.44 -7.85 -6.25
CA SER A 93 14.43 -7.64 -7.29
C SER A 93 15.63 -8.57 -7.14
N LYS A 94 16.12 -9.05 -8.27
CA LYS A 94 17.39 -9.82 -8.31
C LYS A 94 18.59 -9.00 -7.85
N ILE A 95 18.54 -7.66 -8.01
CA ILE A 95 19.65 -6.78 -7.60
C ILE A 95 19.92 -6.84 -6.09
N LEU A 96 18.90 -7.11 -5.26
CA LEU A 96 18.98 -7.23 -3.80
C LEU A 96 18.74 -8.66 -3.29
N TYR A 97 18.86 -9.69 -4.13
CA TYR A 97 18.51 -11.08 -3.82
C TYR A 97 19.13 -11.65 -2.55
N ASN A 98 20.24 -11.08 -2.07
CA ASN A 98 20.98 -11.50 -0.89
C ASN A 98 21.14 -10.39 0.16
N PHE A 99 20.35 -9.33 0.08
CA PHE A 99 20.48 -8.21 0.99
C PHE A 99 19.69 -8.47 2.28
N VAL A 100 20.44 -8.61 3.38
CA VAL A 100 19.90 -8.68 4.73
C VAL A 100 20.25 -7.36 5.43
N PRO A 101 19.26 -6.52 5.75
CA PRO A 101 19.51 -5.22 6.37
C PRO A 101 20.13 -5.38 7.76
N PRO A 102 21.17 -4.57 8.10
CA PRO A 102 21.74 -4.51 9.46
C PRO A 102 20.94 -3.56 10.38
N TYR A 103 19.76 -3.11 9.98
CA TYR A 103 18.87 -2.20 10.71
C TYR A 103 17.44 -2.36 10.24
N SER A 104 16.50 -1.97 11.11
CA SER A 104 15.06 -1.90 10.77
C SER A 104 14.63 -0.50 10.39
N ALA A 105 13.63 -0.41 9.51
CA ALA A 105 12.86 0.80 9.26
C ALA A 105 12.21 1.28 10.56
N GLN A 106 12.01 2.60 10.72
CA GLN A 106 11.37 3.15 11.91
C GLN A 106 9.96 2.57 12.11
N ALA A 107 9.20 2.37 11.05
CA ALA A 107 7.89 1.71 11.11
C ALA A 107 7.96 0.29 11.69
N VAL A 108 9.01 -0.48 11.35
CA VAL A 108 9.27 -1.82 11.92
C VAL A 108 9.72 -1.72 13.37
N CYS A 109 10.53 -0.72 13.73
CA CYS A 109 10.89 -0.48 15.13
C CYS A 109 9.65 -0.19 15.98
N ASN A 110 8.73 0.63 15.49
CA ASN A 110 7.47 0.96 16.18
C ASN A 110 6.58 -0.29 16.33
N LEU A 111 6.46 -1.10 15.27
CA LEU A 111 5.72 -2.36 15.30
C LEU A 111 6.30 -3.32 16.35
N ASN A 112 7.62 -3.50 16.37
CA ASN A 112 8.28 -4.36 17.35
C ASN A 112 8.11 -3.84 18.79
N ALA A 113 8.20 -2.52 18.99
CA ALA A 113 8.00 -1.87 20.28
C ALA A 113 6.57 -2.01 20.80
N ALA A 114 5.59 -2.12 19.90
CA ALA A 114 4.20 -2.38 20.24
C ALA A 114 3.89 -3.87 20.50
N GLY A 115 4.87 -4.75 20.41
CA GLY A 115 4.68 -6.20 20.57
C GLY A 115 4.13 -6.89 19.32
N GLY A 116 4.31 -6.33 18.13
CA GLY A 116 3.96 -6.99 16.87
C GLY A 116 4.86 -8.19 16.57
N VAL A 117 4.35 -9.13 15.79
CA VAL A 117 5.06 -10.34 15.33
C VAL A 117 5.10 -10.36 13.81
N ILE A 118 6.29 -10.25 13.22
CA ILE A 118 6.47 -10.24 11.76
C ILE A 118 6.53 -11.67 11.24
N LEU A 119 5.62 -12.04 10.32
CA LEU A 119 5.57 -13.34 9.67
C LEU A 119 6.60 -13.47 8.54
N GLY A 120 6.85 -12.37 7.81
CA GLY A 120 7.72 -12.38 6.66
C GLY A 120 7.60 -11.12 5.81
N LYS A 121 8.15 -11.21 4.58
CA LYS A 121 8.22 -10.14 3.59
C LYS A 121 7.28 -10.45 2.42
N THR A 122 6.37 -9.53 2.13
CA THR A 122 5.37 -9.72 1.07
C THR A 122 5.90 -9.28 -0.29
N ASN A 123 5.45 -10.01 -1.30
CA ASN A 123 5.78 -9.76 -2.70
C ASN A 123 5.27 -8.39 -3.17
N MET A 124 5.93 -7.85 -4.18
CA MET A 124 5.64 -6.51 -4.70
C MET A 124 6.11 -6.35 -6.14
N ASP A 125 5.67 -5.32 -6.84
CA ASP A 125 6.35 -4.91 -8.06
C ASP A 125 7.80 -4.50 -7.75
N GLU A 126 8.73 -4.87 -8.62
CA GLU A 126 10.16 -4.63 -8.43
C GLU A 126 10.45 -3.15 -8.10
N PHE A 127 11.09 -2.88 -6.94
CA PHE A 127 11.36 -1.54 -6.40
C PHE A 127 10.14 -0.61 -6.32
N ALA A 128 8.96 -1.18 -6.11
CA ALA A 128 7.68 -0.45 -6.11
C ALA A 128 7.32 0.21 -7.45
N MET A 129 7.88 -0.27 -8.56
CA MET A 129 7.68 0.25 -9.92
C MET A 129 6.72 -0.64 -10.70
N GLY A 130 5.45 -0.46 -10.49
CA GLY A 130 4.36 -1.18 -11.14
C GLY A 130 3.05 -1.02 -10.38
N SER A 131 1.98 -1.59 -10.93
CA SER A 131 0.62 -1.51 -10.38
C SER A 131 -0.09 -2.85 -10.44
N THR A 132 0.65 -3.98 -10.61
CA THR A 132 0.05 -5.31 -10.82
C THR A 132 0.72 -6.42 -10.02
N THR A 133 1.92 -6.21 -9.48
CA THR A 133 2.76 -7.21 -8.80
C THR A 133 3.17 -8.37 -9.73
N GLU A 134 3.23 -8.08 -11.05
CA GLU A 134 3.70 -9.02 -12.07
C GLU A 134 5.20 -8.85 -12.40
N THR A 135 5.82 -7.73 -11.98
CA THR A 135 7.22 -7.41 -12.28
C THR A 135 8.21 -7.98 -11.28
N SER A 136 7.75 -8.72 -10.28
CA SER A 136 8.59 -9.37 -9.27
C SER A 136 9.53 -10.40 -9.89
N ALA A 137 10.80 -10.39 -9.48
CA ALA A 137 11.79 -11.42 -9.84
C ALA A 137 11.53 -12.78 -9.16
N TYR A 138 10.62 -12.84 -8.18
CA TYR A 138 10.29 -14.02 -7.39
C TYR A 138 8.99 -14.72 -7.81
N GLY A 139 8.33 -14.21 -8.83
CA GLY A 139 7.06 -14.75 -9.33
C GLY A 139 5.90 -13.79 -9.17
N VAL A 140 4.79 -14.13 -9.79
CA VAL A 140 3.60 -13.29 -9.88
C VAL A 140 2.67 -13.56 -8.71
N THR A 141 2.27 -12.52 -7.99
CA THR A 141 1.18 -12.63 -7.00
C THR A 141 -0.17 -12.63 -7.71
N ARG A 142 -1.08 -13.47 -7.22
CA ARG A 142 -2.44 -13.61 -7.77
C ARG A 142 -3.49 -13.01 -6.83
N ASN A 143 -4.60 -12.60 -7.43
CA ASN A 143 -5.71 -12.02 -6.65
C ASN A 143 -6.50 -13.13 -5.94
N PRO A 144 -6.70 -13.03 -4.62
CA PRO A 144 -7.47 -14.03 -3.85
C PRO A 144 -8.93 -14.19 -4.27
N TRP A 145 -9.52 -13.18 -4.92
CA TRP A 145 -10.89 -13.24 -5.44
C TRP A 145 -10.97 -14.03 -6.75
N ASN A 146 -9.93 -13.99 -7.56
CA ASN A 146 -9.82 -14.76 -8.79
C ASN A 146 -8.34 -14.89 -9.18
N LEU A 147 -7.81 -16.12 -9.12
CA LEU A 147 -6.39 -16.41 -9.38
C LEU A 147 -5.93 -16.08 -10.81
N GLY A 148 -6.86 -15.85 -11.74
CA GLY A 148 -6.57 -15.38 -13.11
C GLY A 148 -6.36 -13.87 -13.22
N HIS A 149 -6.50 -13.12 -12.13
CA HIS A 149 -6.41 -11.67 -12.10
C HIS A 149 -5.25 -11.18 -11.21
N VAL A 150 -4.81 -9.94 -11.46
CA VAL A 150 -3.76 -9.30 -10.67
C VAL A 150 -4.30 -8.82 -9.31
N PRO A 151 -3.49 -8.83 -8.24
CA PRO A 151 -3.88 -8.26 -6.94
C PRO A 151 -3.78 -6.72 -6.93
N GLY A 152 -3.31 -6.12 -8.02
CA GLY A 152 -2.85 -4.75 -8.04
C GLY A 152 -1.40 -4.63 -7.54
N GLY A 153 -0.93 -3.40 -7.39
CA GLY A 153 0.43 -3.11 -6.95
C GLY A 153 0.70 -1.62 -6.66
N SER A 154 1.88 -1.38 -6.16
CA SER A 154 3.00 -2.32 -5.96
C SER A 154 2.93 -3.13 -4.64
N SER A 155 1.99 -2.89 -3.72
CA SER A 155 1.81 -3.67 -2.48
C SER A 155 0.85 -4.85 -2.67
N GLY A 156 0.88 -5.52 -3.85
CA GLY A 156 -0.06 -6.59 -4.17
C GLY A 156 0.03 -7.79 -3.23
N GLY A 157 1.23 -8.23 -2.87
CA GLY A 157 1.43 -9.31 -1.91
C GLY A 157 0.88 -8.96 -0.52
N SER A 158 1.07 -7.71 -0.05
CA SER A 158 0.52 -7.25 1.23
C SER A 158 -1.02 -7.28 1.23
N CYS A 159 -1.65 -6.81 0.14
CA CYS A 159 -3.11 -6.81 0.04
C CYS A 159 -3.66 -8.23 -0.15
N ALA A 160 -3.00 -9.05 -0.96
CA ALA A 160 -3.38 -10.45 -1.15
C ALA A 160 -3.30 -11.25 0.15
N ALA A 161 -2.23 -11.09 0.93
CA ALA A 161 -2.05 -11.75 2.22
C ALA A 161 -3.18 -11.42 3.21
N VAL A 162 -3.58 -10.13 3.31
CA VAL A 162 -4.69 -9.72 4.18
C VAL A 162 -6.03 -10.25 3.65
N ALA A 163 -6.30 -10.13 2.36
CA ALA A 163 -7.53 -10.61 1.75
C ALA A 163 -7.69 -12.13 1.87
N ALA A 164 -6.59 -12.88 1.72
CA ALA A 164 -6.57 -14.33 1.86
C ALA A 164 -6.52 -14.80 3.32
N CYS A 165 -6.53 -13.91 4.30
CA CYS A 165 -6.37 -14.22 5.72
C CYS A 165 -5.05 -14.92 6.08
N GLU A 166 -3.97 -14.67 5.33
CA GLU A 166 -2.62 -15.13 5.67
C GLU A 166 -2.01 -14.27 6.79
N ALA A 167 -2.41 -13.00 6.85
CA ALA A 167 -2.06 -12.08 7.92
C ALA A 167 -3.28 -11.23 8.31
N PRO A 168 -3.48 -10.92 9.61
CA PRO A 168 -4.53 -10.00 10.05
C PRO A 168 -4.37 -8.59 9.48
N TYR A 169 -3.13 -8.13 9.32
CA TYR A 169 -2.77 -6.86 8.68
C TYR A 169 -1.39 -6.91 8.03
N ALA A 170 -1.15 -5.92 7.18
CA ALA A 170 0.14 -5.76 6.53
C ALA A 170 0.58 -4.30 6.47
N LEU A 171 1.90 -4.08 6.34
CA LEU A 171 2.47 -2.80 5.97
C LEU A 171 2.73 -2.77 4.47
N GLY A 172 2.29 -1.69 3.82
CA GLY A 172 2.57 -1.37 2.43
C GLY A 172 3.35 -0.08 2.26
N SER A 173 3.69 0.26 1.02
CA SER A 173 4.19 1.57 0.65
C SER A 173 3.43 2.10 -0.56
N ASP A 174 3.21 3.42 -0.60
CA ASP A 174 2.40 4.09 -1.62
C ASP A 174 3.15 5.30 -2.15
N THR A 175 3.53 5.25 -3.43
CA THR A 175 4.24 6.31 -4.16
C THR A 175 3.31 7.00 -5.15
N GLY A 176 2.36 6.26 -5.73
CA GLY A 176 1.38 6.74 -6.70
C GLY A 176 0.02 6.05 -6.61
N GLY A 177 -0.23 5.30 -5.51
CA GLY A 177 -1.44 4.51 -5.32
C GLY A 177 -1.19 3.12 -4.76
N SER A 178 0.05 2.76 -4.52
CA SER A 178 0.49 1.38 -4.30
C SER A 178 0.06 0.72 -2.97
N ILE A 179 -0.75 1.37 -2.15
CA ILE A 179 -1.54 0.80 -1.03
C ILE A 179 -3.01 0.76 -1.44
N ARG A 180 -3.52 1.88 -1.94
CA ARG A 180 -4.94 2.11 -2.19
C ARG A 180 -5.47 1.31 -3.37
N GLN A 181 -4.71 1.27 -4.48
CA GLN A 181 -5.12 0.54 -5.68
C GLN A 181 -5.16 -0.98 -5.44
N PRO A 182 -4.09 -1.64 -4.92
CA PRO A 182 -4.20 -3.06 -4.59
C PRO A 182 -5.19 -3.33 -3.46
N GLY A 183 -5.41 -2.39 -2.52
CA GLY A 183 -6.48 -2.47 -1.53
C GLY A 183 -7.86 -2.57 -2.18
N SER A 184 -8.13 -1.76 -3.21
CA SER A 184 -9.35 -1.83 -4.01
C SER A 184 -9.50 -3.18 -4.72
N PHE A 185 -8.45 -3.65 -5.41
CA PHE A 185 -8.49 -4.87 -6.20
C PHE A 185 -8.59 -6.15 -5.37
N CYS A 186 -8.03 -6.14 -4.16
CA CYS A 186 -8.12 -7.26 -3.22
C CYS A 186 -9.29 -7.15 -2.25
N GLY A 187 -10.08 -6.07 -2.28
CA GLY A 187 -11.23 -5.89 -1.41
C GLY A 187 -10.85 -5.74 0.07
N VAL A 188 -9.75 -5.06 0.35
CA VAL A 188 -9.27 -4.71 1.71
C VAL A 188 -9.14 -3.21 1.87
N THR A 189 -9.10 -2.73 3.10
CA THR A 189 -8.90 -1.31 3.40
C THR A 189 -7.42 -0.99 3.39
N GLY A 190 -7.04 0.02 2.59
CA GLY A 190 -5.66 0.49 2.50
C GLY A 190 -5.57 1.99 2.72
N LEU A 191 -4.78 2.44 3.71
CA LEU A 191 -4.66 3.83 4.08
C LEU A 191 -3.24 4.35 3.82
N LYS A 192 -3.15 5.37 2.99
CA LYS A 192 -1.94 6.17 2.80
C LYS A 192 -2.05 7.45 3.63
N PRO A 193 -1.22 7.65 4.66
CA PRO A 193 -1.25 8.90 5.42
C PRO A 193 -0.65 10.08 4.63
N THR A 194 -0.76 11.28 5.18
CA THR A 194 -0.07 12.47 4.70
C THR A 194 1.44 12.23 4.65
N TYR A 195 2.10 12.72 3.60
CA TYR A 195 3.55 12.64 3.45
C TYR A 195 4.26 13.19 4.70
N GLY A 196 5.15 12.37 5.27
CA GLY A 196 5.90 12.70 6.50
C GLY A 196 5.22 12.33 7.81
N THR A 197 3.99 11.78 7.80
CA THR A 197 3.31 11.28 9.01
C THR A 197 3.99 10.03 9.56
N VAL A 198 4.36 9.08 8.71
CA VAL A 198 5.16 7.90 9.06
C VAL A 198 6.56 8.08 8.50
N SER A 199 7.58 7.83 9.34
CA SER A 199 8.99 7.94 8.92
C SER A 199 9.30 7.05 7.72
N ARG A 200 10.04 7.58 6.77
CA ARG A 200 10.59 6.87 5.61
C ARG A 200 11.97 6.27 5.85
N TYR A 201 12.55 6.45 7.05
CA TYR A 201 13.82 5.83 7.38
C TYR A 201 13.70 4.31 7.32
N GLY A 202 14.56 3.69 6.49
CA GLY A 202 14.56 2.25 6.23
C GLY A 202 13.53 1.79 5.18
N LEU A 203 12.75 2.68 4.58
CA LEU A 203 12.03 2.41 3.34
C LEU A 203 13.01 2.54 2.17
N ILE A 204 13.18 1.48 1.38
CA ILE A 204 14.02 1.52 0.18
C ILE A 204 13.31 2.40 -0.85
N ALA A 205 13.95 3.53 -1.19
CA ALA A 205 13.31 4.61 -1.90
C ALA A 205 13.08 4.31 -3.39
N TYR A 206 11.85 4.56 -3.83
CA TYR A 206 11.49 4.74 -5.25
C TYR A 206 11.46 6.24 -5.60
N GLY A 207 10.46 6.97 -5.12
CA GLY A 207 10.28 8.40 -5.31
C GLY A 207 10.35 9.14 -3.97
N SER A 208 11.52 9.72 -3.64
CA SER A 208 11.81 10.27 -2.32
C SER A 208 10.84 11.36 -1.88
N SER A 209 10.25 12.11 -2.83
CA SER A 209 9.28 13.17 -2.56
C SER A 209 7.81 12.70 -2.56
N LEU A 210 7.57 11.38 -2.66
CA LEU A 210 6.25 10.78 -2.87
C LEU A 210 5.99 9.58 -1.96
N ASP A 211 7.02 8.74 -1.69
CA ASP A 211 6.89 7.49 -0.97
C ASP A 211 6.34 7.67 0.44
N GLN A 212 5.39 6.82 0.83
CA GLN A 212 4.84 6.78 2.18
C GLN A 212 4.52 5.35 2.60
N ILE A 213 4.87 4.96 3.85
CA ILE A 213 4.43 3.70 4.45
C ILE A 213 3.02 3.89 5.02
N GLY A 214 2.18 2.88 4.91
CA GLY A 214 0.85 2.87 5.51
C GLY A 214 0.29 1.47 5.74
N PRO A 215 -0.81 1.38 6.52
CA PRO A 215 -1.46 0.13 6.86
C PRO A 215 -2.37 -0.41 5.76
N ILE A 216 -2.48 -1.74 5.75
CA ILE A 216 -3.44 -2.52 4.98
C ILE A 216 -4.10 -3.49 5.94
N ALA A 217 -5.42 -3.49 6.03
CA ALA A 217 -6.17 -4.33 6.95
C ALA A 217 -7.58 -4.65 6.43
N LYS A 218 -8.36 -5.43 7.18
CA LYS A 218 -9.72 -5.82 6.78
C LYS A 218 -10.71 -4.67 6.85
N ASP A 219 -10.49 -3.68 7.73
CA ASP A 219 -11.36 -2.53 7.93
C ASP A 219 -10.58 -1.26 8.34
N ILE A 220 -11.29 -0.13 8.41
CA ILE A 220 -10.70 1.14 8.77
C ILE A 220 -10.34 1.24 10.25
N SER A 221 -10.99 0.47 11.12
CA SER A 221 -10.69 0.47 12.55
C SER A 221 -9.29 -0.09 12.81
N ASP A 222 -8.99 -1.21 12.17
CA ASP A 222 -7.64 -1.80 12.18
C ASP A 222 -6.61 -0.83 11.57
N CYS A 223 -6.92 -0.23 10.41
CA CYS A 223 -6.02 0.74 9.77
C CYS A 223 -5.73 1.96 10.67
N ALA A 224 -6.72 2.47 11.40
CA ALA A 224 -6.53 3.57 12.34
C ALA A 224 -5.59 3.18 13.49
N ALA A 225 -5.78 2.04 14.10
CA ALA A 225 -4.93 1.54 15.20
C ALA A 225 -3.50 1.25 14.73
N ILE A 226 -3.35 0.68 13.53
CA ILE A 226 -2.02 0.41 12.96
C ILE A 226 -1.32 1.73 12.61
N LEU A 227 -2.01 2.72 12.02
CA LEU A 227 -1.44 4.02 11.73
C LEU A 227 -1.00 4.73 13.01
N GLU A 228 -1.79 4.66 14.09
CA GLU A 228 -1.45 5.20 15.41
C GLU A 228 -0.15 4.57 15.93
N MET A 229 -0.01 3.25 15.84
CA MET A 229 1.21 2.52 16.20
C MET A 229 2.42 2.93 15.35
N LEU A 230 2.25 3.14 14.03
CA LEU A 230 3.34 3.47 13.11
C LEU A 230 3.85 4.90 13.23
N THR A 231 3.00 5.83 13.71
CA THR A 231 3.30 7.27 13.67
C THR A 231 4.22 7.68 14.81
N SER A 232 5.38 8.21 14.46
CA SER A 232 6.34 8.80 15.40
C SER A 232 7.22 9.81 14.67
N TYR A 233 7.68 10.85 15.42
CA TYR A 233 8.71 11.73 14.90
C TYR A 233 10.06 11.04 14.88
N ASP A 234 10.72 11.04 13.73
CA ASP A 234 12.03 10.43 13.55
C ASP A 234 13.07 11.43 13.03
N LYS A 235 14.11 11.68 13.83
CA LYS A 235 15.23 12.56 13.45
C LYS A 235 16.09 12.00 12.30
N LYS A 236 16.00 10.72 11.98
CA LYS A 236 16.73 10.08 10.89
C LYS A 236 16.08 10.33 9.52
N ASP A 237 14.81 10.78 9.52
CA ASP A 237 14.09 11.19 8.32
C ASP A 237 13.80 12.70 8.38
N SER A 238 14.49 13.48 7.55
CA SER A 238 14.31 14.93 7.48
C SER A 238 12.92 15.36 7.03
N THR A 239 12.12 14.44 6.48
CA THR A 239 10.74 14.69 6.04
C THR A 239 9.71 14.31 7.09
N SER A 240 10.13 13.64 8.18
CA SER A 240 9.24 13.27 9.29
C SER A 240 8.72 14.50 10.02
N VAL A 241 7.40 14.58 10.18
CA VAL A 241 6.73 15.74 10.81
C VAL A 241 6.41 15.43 12.25
N LYS A 242 6.73 16.40 13.15
CA LYS A 242 6.33 16.28 14.55
C LYS A 242 4.85 16.63 14.70
N ARG A 243 4.05 15.66 15.11
CA ARG A 243 2.60 15.78 15.30
C ARG A 243 2.21 15.50 16.76
N THR A 244 1.07 16.05 17.18
CA THR A 244 0.46 15.81 18.50
C THR A 244 -0.92 15.19 18.39
N ASP A 245 -1.49 15.09 17.18
CA ASP A 245 -2.84 14.62 16.89
C ASP A 245 -2.83 13.22 16.26
N CYS A 246 -2.05 12.30 16.84
CA CYS A 246 -1.83 10.95 16.30
C CYS A 246 -2.75 9.88 16.92
N ASP A 247 -3.74 10.25 17.71
CA ASP A 247 -4.78 9.40 18.29
C ASP A 247 -5.88 9.11 17.23
N PHE A 248 -5.51 8.40 16.19
CA PHE A 248 -6.39 8.17 15.01
C PHE A 248 -7.62 7.33 15.34
N THR A 249 -7.52 6.43 16.32
CA THR A 249 -8.65 5.63 16.80
C THR A 249 -9.78 6.47 17.42
N SER A 250 -9.48 7.67 17.90
CA SER A 250 -10.51 8.63 18.39
C SER A 250 -11.47 9.12 17.30
N ALA A 251 -11.10 8.93 16.03
CA ALA A 251 -11.90 9.28 14.88
C ALA A 251 -12.90 8.17 14.44
N LEU A 252 -12.92 7.02 15.10
CA LEU A 252 -13.87 5.93 14.86
C LEU A 252 -15.25 6.28 15.42
N VAL A 253 -15.88 7.28 14.80
CA VAL A 253 -17.19 7.83 15.21
C VAL A 253 -18.18 7.67 14.05
N ASP A 254 -19.30 6.98 14.31
CA ASP A 254 -20.34 6.70 13.32
C ASP A 254 -21.27 7.91 13.10
N ASP A 255 -20.68 9.05 12.75
CA ASP A 255 -21.42 10.29 12.46
C ASP A 255 -20.68 11.13 11.42
N VAL A 256 -21.35 11.45 10.32
CA VAL A 256 -20.90 12.35 9.23
C VAL A 256 -21.88 13.49 8.98
N LYS A 257 -22.79 13.76 9.93
CA LYS A 257 -23.79 14.82 9.78
C LYS A 257 -23.13 16.17 9.55
N GLY A 258 -23.50 16.82 8.45
CA GLY A 258 -22.98 18.12 8.04
C GLY A 258 -21.58 18.09 7.41
N MET A 259 -20.91 16.93 7.34
CA MET A 259 -19.63 16.78 6.64
C MET A 259 -19.83 17.07 5.15
N ARG A 260 -18.99 17.94 4.59
CA ARG A 260 -19.05 18.33 3.17
C ARG A 260 -18.16 17.42 2.34
N ILE A 261 -18.76 16.65 1.45
CA ILE A 261 -18.05 15.69 0.58
C ILE A 261 -18.16 16.17 -0.86
N GLY A 262 -17.01 16.43 -1.49
CA GLY A 262 -16.93 16.80 -2.89
C GLY A 262 -16.61 15.60 -3.78
N ILE A 263 -17.35 15.44 -4.90
CA ILE A 263 -17.03 14.46 -5.94
C ILE A 263 -16.53 15.19 -7.16
N PRO A 264 -15.25 15.02 -7.57
CA PRO A 264 -14.77 15.63 -8.80
C PRO A 264 -15.52 15.07 -10.02
N SER A 265 -16.19 15.94 -10.79
CA SER A 265 -16.87 15.53 -12.03
C SER A 265 -15.92 14.92 -13.05
N ASP A 266 -14.65 15.37 -13.04
CA ASP A 266 -13.58 14.83 -13.87
C ASP A 266 -13.30 13.35 -13.55
N TYR A 267 -13.52 12.91 -12.30
CA TYR A 267 -13.34 11.51 -11.88
C TYR A 267 -14.48 10.58 -12.37
N LEU A 268 -15.61 11.14 -12.76
CA LEU A 268 -16.77 10.40 -13.27
C LEU A 268 -16.89 10.46 -14.80
N SER A 269 -15.85 10.95 -15.48
CA SER A 269 -15.83 11.17 -16.92
C SER A 269 -15.58 9.90 -17.74
N ALA A 270 -15.47 10.04 -19.06
CA ALA A 270 -15.22 8.96 -20.00
C ALA A 270 -13.94 8.16 -19.65
N GLY A 271 -14.05 6.83 -19.68
CA GLY A 271 -12.95 5.91 -19.34
C GLY A 271 -13.11 5.24 -17.97
N LEU A 272 -14.04 5.70 -17.13
CA LEU A 272 -14.44 4.99 -15.93
C LEU A 272 -15.48 3.92 -16.29
N ASP A 273 -15.23 2.68 -15.82
CA ASP A 273 -16.18 1.57 -15.97
C ASP A 273 -17.52 1.91 -15.29
N GLU A 274 -18.64 1.60 -15.95
CA GLU A 274 -19.98 1.96 -15.47
C GLU A 274 -20.36 1.23 -14.17
N GLU A 275 -19.87 0.01 -13.94
CA GLU A 275 -20.12 -0.70 -12.68
C GLU A 275 -19.31 -0.07 -11.54
N VAL A 276 -18.07 0.37 -11.81
CA VAL A 276 -17.27 1.12 -10.85
C VAL A 276 -17.95 2.45 -10.53
N LYS A 277 -18.39 3.21 -11.55
CA LYS A 277 -19.10 4.47 -11.37
C LYS A 277 -20.35 4.31 -10.50
N ALA A 278 -21.16 3.29 -10.80
CA ALA A 278 -22.38 3.00 -10.05
C ALA A 278 -22.07 2.68 -8.57
N ALA A 279 -21.01 1.90 -8.30
CA ALA A 279 -20.61 1.58 -6.93
C ALA A 279 -20.12 2.82 -6.16
N ILE A 280 -19.36 3.72 -6.82
CA ILE A 280 -18.89 4.98 -6.22
C ILE A 280 -20.06 5.90 -5.87
N LEU A 281 -21.01 6.10 -6.79
CA LEU A 281 -22.19 6.92 -6.55
C LEU A 281 -23.07 6.34 -5.45
N LYS A 282 -23.20 5.00 -5.39
CA LYS A 282 -23.92 4.32 -4.29
C LYS A 282 -23.22 4.56 -2.94
N ALA A 283 -21.89 4.53 -2.88
CA ALA A 283 -21.16 4.84 -1.65
C ALA A 283 -21.37 6.29 -1.20
N ALA A 284 -21.39 7.21 -2.14
CA ALA A 284 -21.72 8.62 -1.88
C ALA A 284 -23.15 8.80 -1.34
N ASP A 285 -24.12 8.08 -1.89
CA ASP A 285 -25.52 8.10 -1.43
C ASP A 285 -25.65 7.54 0.00
N VAL A 286 -24.89 6.51 0.36
CA VAL A 286 -24.84 5.98 1.75
C VAL A 286 -24.42 7.07 2.72
N LEU A 287 -23.34 7.81 2.42
CA LEU A 287 -22.86 8.90 3.27
C LEU A 287 -23.86 10.06 3.32
N LYS A 288 -24.52 10.37 2.20
CA LYS A 288 -25.59 11.37 2.13
C LYS A 288 -26.78 10.99 3.01
N GLN A 289 -27.20 9.73 3.01
CA GLN A 289 -28.26 9.21 3.88
C GLN A 289 -27.90 9.31 5.37
N LYS A 290 -26.60 9.25 5.71
CA LYS A 290 -26.07 9.50 7.07
C LYS A 290 -25.95 10.98 7.42
N GLY A 291 -26.41 11.89 6.54
CA GLY A 291 -26.46 13.33 6.78
C GLY A 291 -25.24 14.12 6.29
N ALA A 292 -24.34 13.53 5.52
CA ALA A 292 -23.30 14.29 4.82
C ALA A 292 -23.91 15.13 3.68
N ILE A 293 -23.26 16.25 3.37
CA ILE A 293 -23.60 17.13 2.24
C ILE A 293 -22.70 16.73 1.07
N VAL A 294 -23.28 16.09 0.05
CA VAL A 294 -22.53 15.60 -1.10
C VAL A 294 -22.81 16.48 -2.31
N GLU A 295 -21.75 17.01 -2.93
CA GLU A 295 -21.82 17.89 -4.08
C GLU A 295 -20.79 17.49 -5.15
N GLU A 296 -21.15 17.61 -6.44
CA GLU A 296 -20.17 17.52 -7.53
C GLU A 296 -19.47 18.86 -7.71
N PHE A 297 -18.20 18.79 -8.11
CA PHE A 297 -17.38 19.98 -8.42
C PHE A 297 -16.30 19.64 -9.46
N GLN A 298 -15.68 20.67 -10.05
CA GLN A 298 -14.60 20.50 -11.01
C GLN A 298 -13.24 20.61 -10.31
N LEU A 299 -12.41 19.58 -10.43
CA LEU A 299 -11.04 19.53 -9.92
C LEU A 299 -10.05 19.74 -11.08
N SER A 300 -9.52 20.94 -11.21
CA SER A 300 -8.66 21.31 -12.31
C SER A 300 -7.31 20.58 -12.28
N LEU A 301 -6.70 20.37 -13.45
CA LEU A 301 -5.32 19.92 -13.68
C LEU A 301 -5.03 18.44 -13.31
N VAL A 302 -6.05 17.66 -12.98
CA VAL A 302 -5.85 16.21 -12.68
C VAL A 302 -5.41 15.43 -13.93
N GLU A 303 -5.75 15.91 -15.12
CA GLU A 303 -5.32 15.36 -16.40
C GLU A 303 -3.79 15.42 -16.61
N TYR A 304 -3.11 16.32 -15.91
CA TYR A 304 -1.64 16.44 -15.95
C TYR A 304 -0.94 15.61 -14.85
N ALA A 305 -1.68 14.94 -13.99
CA ALA A 305 -1.10 14.20 -12.86
C ALA A 305 -0.22 13.04 -13.32
N ILE A 306 -0.69 12.24 -14.29
CA ILE A 306 0.07 11.10 -14.81
C ILE A 306 1.41 11.53 -15.41
N PRO A 307 1.48 12.44 -16.40
CA PRO A 307 2.76 12.83 -16.97
C PRO A 307 3.68 13.53 -15.95
N ALA A 308 3.15 14.36 -15.06
CA ALA A 308 3.96 15.00 -14.02
C ALA A 308 4.57 13.95 -13.05
N TYR A 309 3.77 12.97 -12.64
CA TYR A 309 4.21 11.90 -11.75
C TYR A 309 5.34 11.08 -12.39
N TYR A 310 5.14 10.58 -13.62
CA TYR A 310 6.14 9.69 -14.22
C TYR A 310 7.46 10.40 -14.52
N VAL A 311 7.43 11.69 -14.80
CA VAL A 311 8.66 12.50 -14.94
C VAL A 311 9.36 12.63 -13.59
N ILE A 312 8.66 13.01 -12.52
CA ILE A 312 9.25 13.21 -11.17
C ILE A 312 9.72 11.88 -10.61
N ALA A 313 8.86 10.87 -10.60
CA ALA A 313 9.17 9.57 -10.03
C ALA A 313 10.32 8.87 -10.74
N SER A 314 10.39 8.95 -12.09
CA SER A 314 11.51 8.39 -12.86
C SER A 314 12.80 9.14 -12.60
N ALA A 315 12.76 10.47 -12.51
CA ALA A 315 13.93 11.28 -12.17
C ALA A 315 14.50 10.91 -10.79
N GLU A 316 13.64 10.82 -9.80
CA GLU A 316 14.03 10.41 -8.42
C GLU A 316 14.51 8.95 -8.37
N ALA A 317 13.85 8.03 -9.09
CA ALA A 317 14.26 6.63 -9.21
C ALA A 317 15.66 6.50 -9.81
N SER A 318 15.96 7.22 -10.88
CA SER A 318 17.29 7.16 -11.51
C SER A 318 18.41 7.55 -10.54
N SER A 319 18.17 8.52 -9.67
CA SER A 319 19.10 8.95 -8.61
C SER A 319 19.12 7.96 -7.45
N ASN A 320 17.97 7.51 -6.96
CA ASN A 320 17.87 6.60 -5.82
C ASN A 320 18.47 5.22 -6.11
N LEU A 321 18.26 4.69 -7.31
CA LEU A 321 18.75 3.37 -7.68
C LEU A 321 20.21 3.38 -8.18
N ALA A 322 20.86 4.54 -8.29
CA ALA A 322 22.28 4.63 -8.65
C ALA A 322 23.21 3.90 -7.67
N ARG A 323 22.79 3.78 -6.40
CA ARG A 323 23.54 3.09 -5.34
C ARG A 323 23.61 1.57 -5.49
N PHE A 324 22.72 0.96 -6.26
CA PHE A 324 22.68 -0.50 -6.48
C PHE A 324 23.52 -0.86 -7.70
N ASP A 325 24.81 -1.07 -7.46
CA ASP A 325 25.84 -1.26 -8.49
C ASP A 325 26.57 -2.61 -8.41
N GLY A 326 26.23 -3.46 -7.43
CA GLY A 326 26.85 -4.76 -7.20
C GLY A 326 28.27 -4.70 -6.60
N VAL A 327 28.70 -3.53 -6.06
CA VAL A 327 30.05 -3.38 -5.47
C VAL A 327 30.08 -3.74 -4.00
N LYS A 328 29.23 -3.11 -3.18
CA LYS A 328 29.24 -3.31 -1.71
C LYS A 328 28.31 -4.43 -1.28
N TYR A 329 27.14 -4.57 -1.95
CA TYR A 329 26.10 -5.55 -1.64
C TYR A 329 25.25 -5.80 -2.90
N GLY A 330 24.37 -6.80 -2.83
CA GLY A 330 23.49 -7.16 -3.90
C GLY A 330 24.13 -8.00 -5.02
N TYR A 331 23.44 -8.07 -6.14
CA TYR A 331 23.83 -8.86 -7.29
C TYR A 331 25.04 -8.25 -7.99
N ARG A 332 26.06 -9.10 -8.23
CA ARG A 332 27.20 -8.80 -9.10
C ARG A 332 27.24 -9.81 -10.25
N ALA A 333 27.38 -9.33 -11.48
CA ALA A 333 27.57 -10.19 -12.64
C ALA A 333 28.82 -11.07 -12.44
N LYS A 334 28.71 -12.34 -12.84
CA LYS A 334 29.82 -13.31 -12.69
C LYS A 334 30.96 -13.05 -13.67
N GLU A 335 30.60 -12.61 -14.88
CA GLU A 335 31.56 -12.37 -15.96
C GLU A 335 31.47 -10.92 -16.43
N TYR A 336 32.56 -10.19 -16.42
CA TYR A 336 32.64 -8.82 -16.90
C TYR A 336 34.08 -8.45 -17.29
N ASN A 337 34.23 -7.42 -18.14
CA ASN A 337 35.50 -6.88 -18.54
C ASN A 337 35.70 -5.49 -17.92
N GLY A 338 36.62 -5.39 -16.97
CA GLY A 338 36.95 -4.14 -16.27
C GLY A 338 35.79 -3.61 -15.38
N LEU A 339 36.08 -2.53 -14.65
CA LEU A 339 35.14 -1.93 -13.68
C LEU A 339 33.84 -1.45 -14.35
N HIS A 340 33.97 -0.76 -15.49
CA HIS A 340 32.79 -0.27 -16.22
C HIS A 340 31.89 -1.41 -16.72
N GLY A 341 32.50 -2.50 -17.19
CA GLY A 341 31.78 -3.71 -17.60
C GLY A 341 31.06 -4.36 -16.43
N MET A 342 31.66 -4.36 -15.23
CA MET A 342 31.03 -4.86 -14.02
C MET A 342 29.74 -4.09 -13.67
N TYR A 343 29.82 -2.76 -13.61
CA TYR A 343 28.63 -1.94 -13.33
C TYR A 343 27.53 -2.16 -14.37
N LYS A 344 27.88 -2.11 -15.64
CA LYS A 344 26.91 -2.26 -16.75
C LYS A 344 26.21 -3.61 -16.68
N LYS A 345 26.97 -4.71 -16.56
CA LYS A 345 26.40 -6.06 -16.52
C LYS A 345 25.59 -6.32 -15.25
N SER A 346 26.11 -5.94 -14.06
CA SER A 346 25.42 -6.15 -12.80
C SER A 346 24.04 -5.47 -12.80
N ARG A 347 23.96 -4.23 -13.29
CA ARG A 347 22.69 -3.49 -13.37
C ARG A 347 21.77 -4.04 -14.48
N SER A 348 22.31 -4.42 -15.63
CA SER A 348 21.51 -4.99 -16.74
C SER A 348 20.90 -6.34 -16.40
N GLU A 349 21.62 -7.19 -15.66
CA GLU A 349 21.19 -8.53 -15.26
C GLU A 349 20.36 -8.54 -13.97
N GLY A 350 20.61 -7.55 -13.09
CA GLY A 350 20.01 -7.46 -11.77
C GLY A 350 18.66 -6.74 -11.73
N PHE A 351 18.45 -5.74 -12.61
CA PHE A 351 17.18 -5.02 -12.71
C PHE A 351 16.27 -5.58 -13.79
N GLY A 352 14.98 -5.63 -13.51
CA GLY A 352 13.93 -5.95 -14.47
C GLY A 352 13.69 -4.82 -15.49
N GLU A 353 12.87 -5.12 -16.49
CA GLU A 353 12.66 -4.24 -17.65
C GLU A 353 11.98 -2.91 -17.28
N GLU A 354 10.96 -2.94 -16.41
CA GLU A 354 10.27 -1.71 -16.01
C GLU A 354 11.17 -0.77 -15.21
N VAL A 355 11.97 -1.32 -14.29
CA VAL A 355 12.95 -0.54 -13.52
C VAL A 355 14.00 0.09 -14.43
N LYS A 356 14.53 -0.66 -15.39
CA LYS A 356 15.48 -0.14 -16.40
C LYS A 356 14.86 0.98 -17.22
N ARG A 357 13.60 0.83 -17.65
CA ARG A 357 12.86 1.86 -18.40
C ARG A 357 12.76 3.15 -17.61
N ARG A 358 12.37 3.08 -16.33
CA ARG A 358 12.25 4.29 -15.47
C ARG A 358 13.60 4.92 -15.15
N ILE A 359 14.65 4.14 -14.94
CA ILE A 359 16.02 4.67 -14.76
C ILE A 359 16.47 5.44 -16.01
N MET A 360 16.25 4.87 -17.20
CA MET A 360 16.61 5.54 -18.46
C MET A 360 15.80 6.80 -18.70
N LEU A 361 14.49 6.75 -18.50
CA LEU A 361 13.61 7.92 -18.59
C LEU A 361 14.03 9.01 -17.59
N GLY A 362 14.31 8.64 -16.35
CA GLY A 362 14.78 9.57 -15.33
C GLY A 362 16.11 10.25 -15.69
N SER A 363 17.06 9.47 -16.17
CA SER A 363 18.35 10.00 -16.65
C SER A 363 18.16 10.96 -17.82
N PHE A 364 17.24 10.69 -18.73
CA PHE A 364 16.90 11.55 -19.86
C PHE A 364 16.31 12.89 -19.39
N VAL A 365 15.27 12.86 -18.52
CA VAL A 365 14.61 14.10 -18.08
C VAL A 365 15.46 14.96 -17.15
N LEU A 366 16.51 14.39 -16.56
CA LEU A 366 17.50 15.12 -15.76
C LEU A 366 18.70 15.61 -16.57
N SER A 367 18.81 15.23 -17.85
CA SER A 367 19.97 15.62 -18.67
C SER A 367 19.93 17.09 -19.09
N SER A 368 21.11 17.64 -19.39
CA SER A 368 21.27 19.00 -19.87
C SER A 368 20.42 19.25 -21.12
N GLY A 369 19.65 20.32 -21.14
CA GLY A 369 18.73 20.68 -22.22
C GLY A 369 17.30 20.13 -22.03
N TYR A 370 17.06 19.11 -21.17
CA TYR A 370 15.73 18.57 -20.91
C TYR A 370 15.24 18.85 -19.49
N TYR A 371 16.15 19.17 -18.57
CA TYR A 371 15.84 19.42 -17.15
C TYR A 371 14.74 20.47 -16.97
N ASP A 372 14.89 21.64 -17.59
CA ASP A 372 13.91 22.73 -17.48
C ASP A 372 12.58 22.39 -18.18
N ALA A 373 12.67 21.77 -19.36
CA ALA A 373 11.52 21.45 -20.20
C ALA A 373 10.63 20.35 -19.62
N TYR A 374 11.20 19.40 -18.90
CA TYR A 374 10.48 18.26 -18.35
C TYR A 374 10.45 18.28 -16.82
N TYR A 375 11.58 18.20 -16.15
CA TYR A 375 11.61 18.02 -14.69
C TYR A 375 11.10 19.24 -13.93
N LEU A 376 11.61 20.43 -14.22
CA LEU A 376 11.10 21.66 -13.58
C LEU A 376 9.66 21.94 -13.94
N LYS A 377 9.26 21.68 -15.19
CA LYS A 377 7.85 21.78 -15.59
C LYS A 377 6.95 20.84 -14.79
N ALA A 378 7.36 19.59 -14.60
CA ALA A 378 6.62 18.62 -13.78
C ALA A 378 6.53 19.05 -12.31
N LEU A 379 7.60 19.61 -11.72
CA LEU A 379 7.56 20.16 -10.35
C LEU A 379 6.59 21.35 -10.23
N ARG A 380 6.55 22.23 -11.21
CA ARG A 380 5.57 23.34 -11.25
C ARG A 380 4.15 22.82 -11.38
N THR A 381 3.93 21.81 -12.22
CA THR A 381 2.62 21.14 -12.35
C THR A 381 2.21 20.46 -11.04
N LYS A 382 3.12 19.77 -10.33
CA LYS A 382 2.90 19.25 -8.99
C LYS A 382 2.39 20.33 -8.03
N ALA A 383 3.02 21.50 -8.02
CA ALA A 383 2.60 22.60 -7.15
C ALA A 383 1.20 23.13 -7.52
N LEU A 384 0.87 23.22 -8.81
CA LEU A 384 -0.45 23.65 -9.27
C LEU A 384 -1.54 22.63 -8.94
N ILE A 385 -1.26 21.34 -9.06
CA ILE A 385 -2.17 20.26 -8.63
C ILE A 385 -2.44 20.38 -7.12
N LYS A 386 -1.41 20.60 -6.30
CA LYS A 386 -1.59 20.83 -4.85
C LYS A 386 -2.51 22.01 -4.59
N GLN A 387 -2.29 23.15 -5.24
CA GLN A 387 -3.16 24.34 -5.12
C GLN A 387 -4.59 24.07 -5.54
N SER A 388 -4.81 23.19 -6.52
CA SER A 388 -6.18 22.78 -6.92
C SER A 388 -6.91 22.03 -5.81
N PHE A 389 -6.22 21.13 -5.13
CA PHE A 389 -6.75 20.46 -3.95
C PHE A 389 -6.94 21.43 -2.77
N ASP A 390 -5.99 22.35 -2.53
CA ASP A 390 -6.11 23.35 -1.44
C ASP A 390 -7.41 24.16 -1.57
N ARG A 391 -7.71 24.63 -2.80
CA ARG A 391 -8.97 25.35 -3.09
C ARG A 391 -10.20 24.46 -2.89
N ALA A 392 -10.12 23.18 -3.23
CA ALA A 392 -11.22 22.25 -2.99
C ALA A 392 -11.48 22.06 -1.48
N PHE A 393 -10.41 21.94 -0.68
CA PHE A 393 -10.51 21.79 0.78
C PHE A 393 -10.90 23.07 1.53
N GLU A 394 -10.92 24.24 0.90
CA GLU A 394 -11.62 25.42 1.47
C GLU A 394 -13.13 25.21 1.59
N LYS A 395 -13.70 24.31 0.77
CA LYS A 395 -15.15 24.05 0.70
C LYS A 395 -15.53 22.68 1.24
N TYR A 396 -14.72 21.65 1.02
CA TYR A 396 -15.02 20.25 1.32
C TYR A 396 -14.11 19.72 2.42
N ASP A 397 -14.66 18.87 3.30
CA ASP A 397 -13.91 18.16 4.33
C ASP A 397 -13.24 16.89 3.75
N VAL A 398 -13.91 16.26 2.78
CA VAL A 398 -13.48 15.03 2.11
C VAL A 398 -13.74 15.12 0.61
N ILE A 399 -12.81 14.62 -0.19
CA ILE A 399 -13.03 14.36 -1.60
C ILE A 399 -13.25 12.86 -1.79
N LEU A 400 -14.33 12.48 -2.47
CA LEU A 400 -14.70 11.10 -2.75
C LEU A 400 -14.56 10.80 -4.23
N GLY A 401 -14.02 9.64 -4.58
CA GLY A 401 -13.89 9.22 -5.97
C GLY A 401 -13.52 7.73 -6.12
N PRO A 402 -13.33 7.26 -7.34
CA PRO A 402 -12.84 5.91 -7.60
C PRO A 402 -11.36 5.78 -7.19
N VAL A 403 -10.93 4.54 -6.94
CA VAL A 403 -9.51 4.21 -6.74
C VAL A 403 -8.83 3.90 -8.07
N ALA A 404 -9.52 3.15 -8.92
CA ALA A 404 -9.06 2.74 -10.24
C ALA A 404 -10.20 2.84 -11.25
N PRO A 405 -9.92 2.97 -12.56
CA PRO A 405 -10.96 3.10 -13.58
C PRO A 405 -11.76 1.82 -13.84
N MET A 406 -11.25 0.67 -13.40
CA MET A 406 -11.83 -0.66 -13.58
C MET A 406 -11.50 -1.55 -12.40
N THR A 407 -12.11 -2.73 -12.33
CA THR A 407 -11.72 -3.83 -11.42
C THR A 407 -10.40 -4.47 -11.86
N ALA A 408 -9.87 -5.40 -11.07
CA ALA A 408 -8.59 -6.03 -11.34
C ALA A 408 -8.52 -6.63 -12.77
N PRO A 409 -7.55 -6.25 -13.61
CA PRO A 409 -7.35 -6.85 -14.93
C PRO A 409 -6.83 -8.29 -14.81
N LYS A 410 -6.92 -9.04 -15.91
CA LYS A 410 -6.34 -10.37 -15.99
C LYS A 410 -4.81 -10.32 -15.99
N LEU A 411 -4.21 -11.38 -15.50
CA LEU A 411 -2.76 -11.57 -15.57
C LEU A 411 -2.27 -11.44 -17.02
N GLY A 412 -1.17 -10.73 -17.21
CA GLY A 412 -0.54 -10.49 -18.52
C GLY A 412 -1.09 -9.30 -19.32
N GLU A 413 -2.31 -8.85 -19.07
CA GLU A 413 -2.91 -7.76 -19.86
C GLU A 413 -2.14 -6.43 -19.75
N SER A 414 -1.69 -6.09 -18.55
CA SER A 414 -0.99 -4.82 -18.28
C SER A 414 0.47 -4.84 -18.76
N LEU A 415 1.08 -6.02 -18.84
CA LEU A 415 2.47 -6.16 -19.32
C LEU A 415 2.59 -5.93 -20.83
N LEU A 416 1.52 -6.21 -21.59
CA LEU A 416 1.48 -6.02 -23.03
C LEU A 416 1.35 -4.54 -23.42
N ASP A 417 0.78 -3.71 -22.54
CA ASP A 417 0.59 -2.28 -22.79
C ASP A 417 0.88 -1.47 -21.51
N PRO A 418 2.11 -0.95 -21.38
CA PRO A 418 2.48 -0.13 -20.21
C PRO A 418 1.60 1.11 -20.01
N LEU A 419 1.00 1.67 -21.07
CA LEU A 419 0.09 2.81 -20.95
C LEU A 419 -1.21 2.42 -20.22
N LYS A 420 -1.73 1.22 -20.39
CA LYS A 420 -2.88 0.72 -19.62
C LYS A 420 -2.55 0.64 -18.13
N MET A 421 -1.35 0.16 -17.79
CA MET A 421 -0.89 0.12 -16.40
C MET A 421 -0.84 1.55 -15.83
N TYR A 422 -0.28 2.51 -16.56
CA TYR A 422 -0.15 3.89 -16.10
C TYR A 422 -1.51 4.61 -15.95
N LEU A 423 -2.46 4.34 -16.84
CA LEU A 423 -3.81 4.89 -16.74
C LEU A 423 -4.60 4.31 -15.55
N GLY A 424 -4.26 3.10 -15.10
CA GLY A 424 -4.84 2.48 -13.91
C GLY A 424 -4.66 3.30 -12.62
N ASP A 425 -3.63 4.13 -12.55
CA ASP A 425 -3.26 4.93 -11.36
C ASP A 425 -3.79 6.37 -11.40
N MET A 426 -4.62 6.73 -12.40
CA MET A 426 -5.00 8.12 -12.68
C MET A 426 -5.69 8.83 -11.50
N TYR A 427 -6.44 8.11 -10.67
CA TYR A 427 -7.18 8.67 -9.53
C TYR A 427 -6.36 8.72 -8.24
N THR A 428 -5.26 7.98 -8.16
CA THR A 428 -4.44 7.89 -6.95
C THR A 428 -3.20 8.78 -6.99
N ILE A 429 -2.60 8.95 -8.17
CA ILE A 429 -1.34 9.70 -8.38
C ILE A 429 -1.44 11.16 -7.92
N SER A 430 -2.55 11.85 -8.20
CA SER A 430 -2.74 13.26 -7.84
C SER A 430 -2.67 13.47 -6.32
N VAL A 431 -3.13 12.50 -5.54
CA VAL A 431 -3.09 12.51 -4.07
C VAL A 431 -1.64 12.45 -3.55
N ASN A 432 -0.76 11.67 -4.19
CA ASN A 432 0.66 11.60 -3.85
C ASN A 432 1.39 12.88 -4.26
N LEU A 433 1.13 13.41 -5.46
CA LEU A 433 1.70 14.69 -5.92
C LEU A 433 1.34 15.82 -4.96
N ALA A 434 0.12 15.84 -4.45
CA ALA A 434 -0.33 16.84 -3.49
C ALA A 434 0.10 16.55 -2.03
N GLY A 435 0.68 15.38 -1.74
CA GLY A 435 1.13 14.98 -0.40
C GLY A 435 -0.01 14.64 0.58
N LEU A 436 -1.23 14.47 0.08
CA LEU A 436 -2.46 14.30 0.85
C LEU A 436 -2.64 12.88 1.42
N PRO A 437 -3.40 12.69 2.51
CA PRO A 437 -3.84 11.38 2.95
C PRO A 437 -4.98 10.87 2.08
N GLY A 438 -5.06 9.56 1.93
CA GLY A 438 -6.16 8.91 1.22
C GLY A 438 -6.37 7.47 1.69
N VAL A 439 -7.61 7.04 1.71
CA VAL A 439 -7.98 5.66 2.07
C VAL A 439 -8.84 5.05 0.98
N SER A 440 -8.57 3.80 0.67
CA SER A 440 -9.42 2.94 -0.16
C SER A 440 -10.23 2.02 0.74
N VAL A 441 -11.54 2.00 0.56
CA VAL A 441 -12.46 1.14 1.31
C VAL A 441 -13.28 0.33 0.30
N PRO A 442 -13.46 -0.99 0.48
CA PRO A 442 -14.30 -1.80 -0.40
C PRO A 442 -15.75 -1.27 -0.43
N CYS A 443 -16.34 -1.09 -1.63
CA CYS A 443 -17.68 -0.54 -1.77
C CYS A 443 -18.64 -1.35 -2.65
N GLY A 444 -18.15 -2.40 -3.29
CA GLY A 444 -18.96 -3.28 -4.13
C GLY A 444 -18.12 -4.33 -4.83
N VAL A 445 -18.80 -5.12 -5.65
CA VAL A 445 -18.18 -6.05 -6.60
C VAL A 445 -18.79 -5.81 -7.98
N ASP A 446 -18.03 -6.09 -9.03
CA ASP A 446 -18.53 -6.07 -10.41
C ASP A 446 -19.34 -7.34 -10.72
N SER A 447 -19.87 -7.42 -11.94
CA SER A 447 -20.63 -8.59 -12.45
C SER A 447 -19.82 -9.90 -12.50
N LYS A 448 -18.48 -9.81 -12.40
CA LYS A 448 -17.56 -10.95 -12.33
C LYS A 448 -17.19 -11.34 -10.91
N GLY A 449 -17.70 -10.62 -9.89
CA GLY A 449 -17.40 -10.82 -8.48
C GLY A 449 -16.06 -10.20 -8.03
N LEU A 450 -15.44 -9.33 -8.83
CA LEU A 450 -14.20 -8.65 -8.47
C LEU A 450 -14.48 -7.38 -7.65
N PRO A 451 -13.68 -7.10 -6.60
CA PRO A 451 -13.91 -5.96 -5.72
C PRO A 451 -13.77 -4.59 -6.40
N ILE A 452 -14.54 -3.64 -5.89
CA ILE A 452 -14.48 -2.21 -6.21
C ILE A 452 -14.23 -1.45 -4.91
N GLY A 453 -13.26 -0.52 -4.93
CA GLY A 453 -12.96 0.36 -3.79
C GLY A 453 -13.37 1.80 -4.07
N VAL A 454 -13.92 2.47 -3.05
CA VAL A 454 -14.12 3.92 -3.02
C VAL A 454 -12.93 4.58 -2.34
N GLN A 455 -12.44 5.68 -2.89
CA GLN A 455 -11.37 6.49 -2.31
C GLN A 455 -11.95 7.70 -1.57
N LEU A 456 -11.48 7.90 -0.33
CA LEU A 456 -11.72 9.11 0.45
C LEU A 456 -10.39 9.83 0.65
N ILE A 457 -10.32 11.09 0.24
CA ILE A 457 -9.11 11.92 0.26
C ILE A 457 -9.36 13.06 1.23
N GLY A 458 -8.43 13.31 2.14
CA GLY A 458 -8.46 14.43 3.08
C GLY A 458 -7.41 15.48 2.77
N ASP A 459 -7.55 16.65 3.39
CA ASP A 459 -6.49 17.65 3.40
C ASP A 459 -5.28 17.18 4.20
N CYS A 460 -4.14 17.83 4.03
CA CYS A 460 -2.90 17.50 4.74
C CYS A 460 -3.13 17.42 6.25
N PHE A 461 -2.68 16.32 6.85
CA PHE A 461 -2.81 16.02 8.28
C PHE A 461 -4.26 15.90 8.80
N LYS A 462 -5.22 15.63 7.89
CA LYS A 462 -6.63 15.37 8.22
C LYS A 462 -7.00 13.89 8.11
N GLU A 463 -6.08 13.00 8.48
CA GLU A 463 -6.34 11.55 8.51
C GLU A 463 -7.59 11.21 9.32
N LYS A 464 -7.80 11.86 10.47
CA LYS A 464 -8.98 11.67 11.32
C LYS A 464 -10.29 11.92 10.58
N THR A 465 -10.31 12.91 9.69
CA THR A 465 -11.51 13.25 8.91
C THR A 465 -11.87 12.13 7.93
N ILE A 466 -10.89 11.59 7.19
CA ILE A 466 -11.15 10.48 6.25
C ILE A 466 -11.41 9.16 6.99
N ILE A 467 -10.76 8.92 8.13
CA ILE A 467 -11.03 7.75 8.99
C ILE A 467 -12.48 7.80 9.49
N ARG A 468 -12.96 8.94 9.98
CA ARG A 468 -14.36 9.14 10.40
C ARG A 468 -15.35 8.87 9.26
N ALA A 469 -15.08 9.43 8.07
CA ALA A 469 -15.94 9.21 6.90
C ALA A 469 -15.95 7.72 6.47
N ALA A 470 -14.78 7.08 6.43
CA ALA A 470 -14.64 5.67 6.10
C ALA A 470 -15.34 4.78 7.12
N TYR A 471 -15.18 5.05 8.42
CA TYR A 471 -15.82 4.31 9.50
C TYR A 471 -17.35 4.42 9.42
N ALA A 472 -17.89 5.63 9.29
CA ALA A 472 -19.33 5.82 9.14
C ALA A 472 -19.88 5.11 7.89
N TYR A 473 -19.12 5.11 6.79
CA TYR A 473 -19.47 4.35 5.60
C TYR A 473 -19.50 2.84 5.86
N GLU A 474 -18.44 2.28 6.49
CA GLU A 474 -18.36 0.85 6.79
C GLU A 474 -19.50 0.39 7.74
N GLN A 475 -19.87 1.20 8.75
CA GLN A 475 -20.99 0.87 9.63
C GLN A 475 -22.31 0.80 8.86
N ALA A 476 -22.55 1.72 7.91
CA ALA A 476 -23.77 1.75 7.10
C ALA A 476 -23.79 0.66 6.00
N ARG A 477 -22.63 0.37 5.37
CA ARG A 477 -22.48 -0.72 4.39
C ARG A 477 -22.74 -2.08 5.03
N GLY A 478 -22.36 -2.23 6.31
CA GLY A 478 -22.38 -3.49 7.03
C GLY A 478 -21.14 -4.36 6.74
N LYS A 479 -21.20 -5.61 7.19
CA LYS A 479 -20.07 -6.54 7.09
C LYS A 479 -19.67 -6.78 5.64
N TRP A 480 -18.40 -6.52 5.31
CA TRP A 480 -17.83 -6.84 4.01
C TRP A 480 -17.60 -8.34 3.88
N GLN A 481 -18.05 -8.91 2.76
CA GLN A 481 -17.76 -10.31 2.44
C GLN A 481 -16.38 -10.37 1.80
N ALA A 482 -15.39 -10.73 2.58
CA ALA A 482 -14.08 -11.10 2.06
C ALA A 482 -14.19 -12.37 1.19
N PRO A 483 -13.24 -12.62 0.26
CA PRO A 483 -13.16 -13.91 -0.40
C PRO A 483 -13.13 -14.99 0.71
N PRO A 484 -13.87 -16.10 0.56
CA PRO A 484 -13.81 -17.16 1.55
C PRO A 484 -12.35 -17.56 1.72
N CYS A 485 -11.83 -17.48 2.96
CA CYS A 485 -10.45 -17.87 3.25
C CYS A 485 -10.15 -19.34 2.84
N THR A 486 -11.18 -20.10 2.59
CA THR A 486 -11.17 -21.46 2.06
C THR A 486 -11.10 -21.57 0.54
N ALA A 487 -11.40 -20.52 -0.23
CA ALA A 487 -11.51 -20.62 -1.70
C ALA A 487 -10.17 -20.89 -2.42
N ALA A 488 -9.04 -20.49 -1.84
CA ALA A 488 -7.72 -20.73 -2.43
C ALA A 488 -7.21 -22.19 -2.27
N ALA A 489 -7.75 -22.95 -1.33
CA ALA A 489 -7.34 -24.35 -1.09
C ALA A 489 -7.92 -25.35 -2.11
N SER A 490 -8.87 -24.96 -2.97
CA SER A 490 -9.61 -25.92 -3.80
C SER A 490 -9.09 -26.07 -5.24
N GLY A 491 -7.96 -25.46 -5.62
CA GLY A 491 -7.25 -25.77 -6.90
C GLY A 491 -8.07 -25.82 -8.20
N LYS A 492 -9.32 -25.34 -8.17
CA LYS A 492 -10.16 -25.29 -9.37
C LYS A 492 -10.05 -23.93 -10.01
N VAL A 493 -9.14 -23.84 -10.97
CA VAL A 493 -9.24 -22.83 -12.04
C VAL A 493 -10.62 -23.06 -12.69
N VAL A 494 -11.54 -22.17 -12.48
CA VAL A 494 -12.74 -22.11 -13.32
C VAL A 494 -12.27 -21.50 -14.62
N GLU A 495 -12.26 -22.31 -15.69
CA GLU A 495 -11.94 -21.93 -17.06
C GLU A 495 -12.88 -20.84 -17.58
#